data_837d57de6af9456065daa6b60601d570
#
_entry.id   837d57de6af9456065daa6b60601d570
#
_cell.length_a   1.000
_cell.length_b   1.000
_cell.length_c   1.000
_cell.angle_alpha   90.00
_cell.angle_beta   90.00
_cell.angle_gamma   90.00
#
_symmetry.space_group_name_H-M   'P 1'
#
loop_
_entity.id
_entity.type
_entity.pdbx_description
1 polymer ?
#
loop_
_entity_poly.entity_id
_entity_poly.type
_entity_poly.pdbx_seq_one_letter_code
_entity_poly.pdbx_strand_id
1 'polypeptide(L)'
;MVAGHLQEKKGLFYVVLNFIDAEGKRKSKWISTGLPVKGNKRKAEAVLLAERQKYQSGDYCLAADANMLFADYMLYWLRQVKTSVDVTTYAGYKTNVEKRIVPFFRRRKVTLGGLRAGDIQDFYTYCSVELGISNNTIIKYHANISKALNDAVRMDKIPMTPVKRGMRPKMTEHIGKFYTLAEVEKLLACIKGDGAEFPVLMAAFYGLRREEIMGLRWQSIDFDGNTITISHTVVQVNIDGKSTVIAKDRAKS
;
A
#
# COMPACT_ATOMS: atom_id res chain seq x y z
N MET A 1 -3.66 23.72 4.64
CA MET A 1 -3.82 24.76 5.69
C MET A 1 -4.89 24.25 6.65
N VAL A 2 -4.60 24.19 7.94
CA VAL A 2 -5.56 23.77 8.97
C VAL A 2 -6.32 25.00 9.45
N ALA A 3 -7.63 25.01 9.22
CA ALA A 3 -8.52 26.05 9.75
C ALA A 3 -8.94 25.66 11.17
N GLY A 4 -9.05 26.63 12.07
CA GLY A 4 -9.50 26.38 13.45
C GLY A 4 -10.17 27.59 14.05
N HIS A 5 -11.09 27.35 14.98
CA HIS A 5 -11.81 28.37 15.72
C HIS A 5 -12.03 27.93 17.16
N LEU A 6 -12.34 28.88 18.03
CA LEU A 6 -12.78 28.59 19.39
C LEU A 6 -14.28 28.37 19.41
N GLN A 7 -14.71 27.40 20.20
CA GLN A 7 -16.11 27.16 20.47
C GLN A 7 -16.35 27.03 21.98
N GLU A 8 -17.45 27.58 22.44
CA GLU A 8 -17.88 27.49 23.83
C GLU A 8 -18.81 26.30 24.03
N LYS A 9 -18.48 25.48 25.02
CA LYS A 9 -19.31 24.31 25.37
C LYS A 9 -19.21 24.07 26.89
N LYS A 10 -20.35 23.97 27.56
CA LYS A 10 -20.45 23.73 29.02
C LYS A 10 -19.60 24.72 29.87
N GLY A 11 -19.55 26.02 29.47
CA GLY A 11 -18.82 27.05 30.19
C GLY A 11 -17.28 27.03 30.00
N LEU A 12 -16.77 26.18 29.11
CA LEU A 12 -15.36 26.07 28.78
C LEU A 12 -15.09 26.39 27.30
N PHE A 13 -13.92 26.91 26.99
CA PHE A 13 -13.43 27.03 25.62
C PHE A 13 -12.92 25.69 25.09
N TYR A 14 -13.30 25.40 23.84
CA TYR A 14 -12.77 24.31 23.03
C TYR A 14 -12.13 24.85 21.77
N VAL A 15 -11.00 24.31 21.41
CA VAL A 15 -10.38 24.49 20.07
C VAL A 15 -11.01 23.49 19.11
N VAL A 16 -11.58 23.97 18.02
CA VAL A 16 -12.10 23.13 16.94
C VAL A 16 -11.18 23.31 15.74
N LEU A 17 -10.45 22.27 15.37
CA LEU A 17 -9.59 22.24 14.19
C LEU A 17 -10.31 21.53 13.06
N ASN A 18 -10.40 22.19 11.92
CA ASN A 18 -10.99 21.63 10.70
C ASN A 18 -9.87 21.28 9.72
N PHE A 19 -9.86 20.05 9.27
CA PHE A 19 -8.88 19.54 8.32
C PHE A 19 -9.56 18.61 7.31
N ILE A 20 -8.87 18.36 6.20
CA ILE A 20 -9.32 17.41 5.18
C ILE A 20 -8.54 16.12 5.43
N ASP A 21 -9.26 15.00 5.57
CA ASP A 21 -8.64 13.69 5.73
C ASP A 21 -8.03 13.18 4.40
N ALA A 22 -7.39 12.00 4.46
CA ALA A 22 -6.77 11.38 3.31
C ALA A 22 -7.75 11.03 2.18
N GLU A 23 -9.03 10.91 2.50
CA GLU A 23 -10.12 10.62 1.57
C GLU A 23 -10.77 11.90 0.99
N GLY A 24 -10.24 13.08 1.33
CA GLY A 24 -10.77 14.36 0.87
C GLY A 24 -12.00 14.86 1.63
N LYS A 25 -12.39 14.19 2.73
CA LYS A 25 -13.54 14.58 3.54
C LYS A 25 -13.12 15.57 4.63
N ARG A 26 -13.99 16.56 4.88
CA ARG A 26 -13.80 17.50 5.99
C ARG A 26 -14.05 16.80 7.32
N LYS A 27 -13.08 16.85 8.23
CA LYS A 27 -13.20 16.40 9.62
C LYS A 27 -12.89 17.53 10.58
N SER A 28 -13.49 17.44 11.78
CA SER A 28 -13.27 18.40 12.85
C SER A 28 -12.76 17.66 14.08
N LYS A 29 -11.70 18.18 14.71
CA LYS A 29 -11.19 17.69 16.00
C LYS A 29 -11.45 18.72 17.08
N TRP A 30 -12.02 18.28 18.19
CA TRP A 30 -12.35 19.10 19.35
C TRP A 30 -11.32 18.85 20.44
N ILE A 31 -10.68 19.92 20.91
CA ILE A 31 -9.68 19.87 21.97
C ILE A 31 -10.16 20.77 23.10
N SER A 32 -10.31 20.21 24.29
CA SER A 32 -10.65 21.00 25.47
C SER A 32 -9.45 21.85 25.90
N THR A 33 -9.66 23.14 26.12
CA THR A 33 -8.61 24.02 26.66
C THR A 33 -8.56 23.98 28.18
N GLY A 34 -9.59 23.44 28.84
CA GLY A 34 -9.74 23.52 30.30
C GLY A 34 -10.01 24.93 30.84
N LEU A 35 -10.09 25.95 29.97
CA LEU A 35 -10.24 27.34 30.37
C LEU A 35 -11.73 27.74 30.44
N PRO A 36 -12.21 28.31 31.57
CA PRO A 36 -13.55 28.90 31.65
C PRO A 36 -13.69 30.06 30.66
N VAL A 37 -14.91 30.23 30.11
CA VAL A 37 -15.19 31.24 29.08
C VAL A 37 -14.96 32.68 29.63
N LYS A 38 -15.32 32.94 30.90
CA LYS A 38 -15.23 34.25 31.49
C LYS A 38 -13.77 34.68 31.71
N GLY A 39 -13.35 35.72 31.02
CA GLY A 39 -12.02 36.34 31.19
C GLY A 39 -10.83 35.62 30.54
N ASN A 40 -11.02 34.46 29.90
CA ASN A 40 -9.92 33.65 29.37
C ASN A 40 -9.83 33.60 27.84
N LYS A 41 -10.52 34.46 27.11
CA LYS A 41 -10.56 34.45 25.64
C LYS A 41 -9.16 34.56 25.04
N ARG A 42 -8.32 35.48 25.49
CA ARG A 42 -6.92 35.65 25.03
C ARG A 42 -6.05 34.41 25.23
N LYS A 43 -6.21 33.77 26.40
CA LYS A 43 -5.49 32.51 26.69
C LYS A 43 -5.97 31.36 25.78
N ALA A 44 -7.27 31.28 25.54
CA ALA A 44 -7.85 30.27 24.64
C ALA A 44 -7.41 30.51 23.17
N GLU A 45 -7.31 31.76 22.72
CA GLU A 45 -6.75 32.13 21.41
C GLU A 45 -5.28 31.72 21.26
N ALA A 46 -4.47 31.89 22.30
CA ALA A 46 -3.09 31.46 22.32
C ALA A 46 -3.00 29.92 22.20
N VAL A 47 -3.86 29.17 22.89
CA VAL A 47 -3.96 27.71 22.76
C VAL A 47 -4.41 27.32 21.34
N LEU A 48 -5.38 28.02 20.75
CA LEU A 48 -5.79 27.79 19.38
C LEU A 48 -4.63 27.97 18.38
N LEU A 49 -3.86 29.05 18.56
CA LEU A 49 -2.72 29.32 17.69
C LEU A 49 -1.63 28.24 17.82
N ALA A 50 -1.31 27.85 19.05
CA ALA A 50 -0.34 26.80 19.36
C ALA A 50 -0.78 25.44 18.77
N GLU A 51 -2.06 25.08 18.94
CA GLU A 51 -2.60 23.83 18.39
C GLU A 51 -2.65 23.85 16.86
N ARG A 52 -3.02 24.99 16.24
CA ARG A 52 -2.94 25.15 14.78
C ARG A 52 -1.52 24.98 14.27
N GLN A 53 -0.55 25.56 14.96
CA GLN A 53 0.87 25.49 14.60
C GLN A 53 1.40 24.06 14.69
N LYS A 54 1.05 23.33 15.76
CA LYS A 54 1.36 21.89 15.90
C LYS A 54 0.77 21.05 14.75
N TYR A 55 -0.48 21.31 14.36
CA TYR A 55 -1.12 20.62 13.24
C TYR A 55 -0.54 21.00 11.87
N GLN A 56 0.00 22.21 11.72
CA GLN A 56 0.67 22.64 10.48
C GLN A 56 2.11 22.13 10.39
N SER A 57 2.84 22.06 11.51
CA SER A 57 4.21 21.55 11.57
C SER A 57 4.31 20.02 11.55
N GLY A 58 3.18 19.32 11.72
CA GLY A 58 3.17 17.86 11.83
C GLY A 58 3.60 17.35 13.23
N ASP A 59 3.74 18.24 14.21
CA ASP A 59 4.15 17.91 15.58
C ASP A 59 3.05 17.24 16.42
N TYR A 60 1.89 17.02 15.83
CA TYR A 60 0.77 16.39 16.53
C TYR A 60 0.84 14.85 16.38
N CYS A 61 1.79 14.27 17.07
CA CYS A 61 1.82 12.83 17.29
C CYS A 61 1.48 12.51 18.73
N LEU A 62 0.62 11.55 18.94
CA LEU A 62 0.41 10.96 20.26
C LEU A 62 1.78 10.43 20.76
N ALA A 63 2.25 10.94 21.86
CA ALA A 63 3.67 11.07 22.22
C ALA A 63 4.51 9.76 22.26
N ALA A 64 3.92 8.58 22.26
CA ALA A 64 4.66 7.31 22.28
C ALA A 64 4.94 6.74 20.87
N ASP A 65 3.98 6.84 19.95
CA ASP A 65 4.12 6.27 18.59
C ASP A 65 4.86 7.21 17.62
N ALA A 66 4.89 8.50 17.91
CA ALA A 66 5.55 9.52 17.10
C ALA A 66 7.05 9.33 17.01
N ASN A 67 7.66 8.90 18.10
CA ASN A 67 9.10 8.67 18.19
C ASN A 67 9.53 7.31 17.62
N MET A 68 8.56 6.43 17.27
CA MET A 68 8.85 5.19 16.59
C MET A 68 9.51 5.47 15.24
N LEU A 69 10.57 4.75 14.88
CA LEU A 69 11.14 4.86 13.55
C LEU A 69 10.11 4.43 12.49
N PHE A 70 10.02 5.18 11.40
CA PHE A 70 9.12 4.82 10.31
C PHE A 70 9.41 3.41 9.76
N ALA A 71 10.68 3.00 9.73
CA ALA A 71 11.08 1.64 9.37
C ALA A 71 10.45 0.58 10.29
N ASP A 72 10.41 0.84 11.60
CA ASP A 72 9.82 -0.10 12.58
C ASP A 72 8.30 -0.08 12.51
N TYR A 73 7.71 1.09 12.23
CA TYR A 73 6.28 1.19 11.93
C TYR A 73 5.90 0.35 10.70
N MET A 74 6.68 0.39 9.62
CA MET A 74 6.42 -0.41 8.42
C MET A 74 6.45 -1.93 8.71
N LEU A 75 7.34 -2.38 9.57
CA LEU A 75 7.36 -3.78 10.03
C LEU A 75 6.18 -4.12 10.92
N TYR A 76 5.79 -3.21 11.81
CA TYR A 76 4.58 -3.34 12.62
C TYR A 76 3.33 -3.45 11.73
N TRP A 77 3.16 -2.51 10.78
CA TRP A 77 2.07 -2.51 9.83
C TRP A 77 2.02 -3.80 9.00
N LEU A 78 3.17 -4.29 8.56
CA LEU A 78 3.26 -5.54 7.79
C LEU A 78 2.69 -6.73 8.58
N ARG A 79 2.93 -6.80 9.88
CA ARG A 79 2.36 -7.83 10.76
C ARG A 79 0.84 -7.70 10.89
N GLN A 80 0.34 -6.48 11.01
CA GLN A 80 -1.11 -6.23 11.14
C GLN A 80 -1.86 -6.59 9.85
N VAL A 81 -1.33 -6.21 8.68
CA VAL A 81 -1.99 -6.43 7.40
C VAL A 81 -2.00 -7.90 6.98
N LYS A 82 -1.20 -8.76 7.60
CA LYS A 82 -1.08 -10.19 7.28
C LYS A 82 -2.42 -10.93 7.31
N THR A 83 -3.29 -10.59 8.25
CA THR A 83 -4.60 -11.23 8.44
C THR A 83 -5.70 -10.67 7.54
N SER A 84 -5.45 -9.50 6.91
CA SER A 84 -6.46 -8.78 6.14
C SER A 84 -6.27 -8.86 4.62
N VAL A 85 -5.18 -9.48 4.16
CA VAL A 85 -4.89 -9.62 2.73
C VAL A 85 -4.57 -11.06 2.37
N ASP A 86 -4.76 -11.38 1.08
CA ASP A 86 -4.38 -12.67 0.55
C ASP A 86 -2.88 -12.95 0.71
N VAL A 87 -2.52 -14.22 0.88
CA VAL A 87 -1.14 -14.67 1.10
C VAL A 87 -0.19 -14.22 -0.02
N THR A 88 -0.63 -14.23 -1.27
CA THR A 88 0.17 -13.76 -2.42
C THR A 88 0.41 -12.25 -2.36
N THR A 89 -0.60 -11.49 -1.95
CA THR A 89 -0.49 -10.04 -1.75
C THR A 89 0.43 -9.74 -0.59
N TYR A 90 0.30 -10.47 0.53
CA TYR A 90 1.19 -10.32 1.67
C TYR A 90 2.65 -10.59 1.33
N ALA A 91 2.95 -11.64 0.56
CA ALA A 91 4.31 -11.96 0.11
C ALA A 91 4.92 -10.80 -0.71
N GLY A 92 4.11 -10.18 -1.58
CA GLY A 92 4.52 -8.98 -2.32
C GLY A 92 4.79 -7.79 -1.41
N TYR A 93 3.91 -7.53 -0.43
CA TYR A 93 4.10 -6.46 0.56
C TYR A 93 5.36 -6.70 1.38
N LYS A 94 5.55 -7.93 1.86
CA LYS A 94 6.73 -8.31 2.64
C LYS A 94 8.02 -8.06 1.90
N THR A 95 8.10 -8.50 0.64
CA THR A 95 9.27 -8.28 -0.20
C THR A 95 9.57 -6.79 -0.38
N ASN A 96 8.55 -5.98 -0.68
CA ASN A 96 8.70 -4.55 -0.88
C ASN A 96 9.16 -3.84 0.40
N VAL A 97 8.52 -4.16 1.52
CA VAL A 97 8.78 -3.53 2.82
C VAL A 97 10.15 -3.92 3.35
N GLU A 98 10.42 -5.22 3.48
CA GLU A 98 11.65 -5.70 4.13
C GLU A 98 12.90 -5.47 3.28
N LYS A 99 12.82 -5.67 1.95
CA LYS A 99 13.99 -5.58 1.08
C LYS A 99 14.30 -4.17 0.58
N ARG A 100 13.34 -3.24 0.61
CA ARG A 100 13.51 -1.91 -0.01
C ARG A 100 13.16 -0.76 0.92
N ILE A 101 11.94 -0.72 1.46
CA ILE A 101 11.46 0.41 2.25
C ILE A 101 12.19 0.50 3.60
N VAL A 102 12.18 -0.59 4.36
CA VAL A 102 12.78 -0.64 5.72
C VAL A 102 14.28 -0.32 5.71
N PRO A 103 15.12 -0.91 4.84
CA PRO A 103 16.55 -0.61 4.83
C PRO A 103 16.87 0.85 4.53
N PHE A 104 16.14 1.48 3.63
CA PHE A 104 16.32 2.90 3.29
C PHE A 104 16.00 3.81 4.47
N PHE A 105 14.78 3.68 5.02
CA PHE A 105 14.33 4.57 6.10
C PHE A 105 15.05 4.30 7.44
N ARG A 106 15.51 3.06 7.69
CA ARG A 106 16.29 2.73 8.87
C ARG A 106 17.64 3.45 8.88
N ARG A 107 18.31 3.54 7.74
CA ARG A 107 19.57 4.32 7.63
C ARG A 107 19.36 5.79 7.88
N ARG A 108 18.22 6.35 7.48
CA ARG A 108 17.89 7.77 7.67
C ARG A 108 17.39 8.09 9.08
N LYS A 109 17.05 7.10 9.88
CA LYS A 109 16.54 7.26 11.26
C LYS A 109 15.32 8.20 11.35
N VAL A 110 14.48 8.26 10.30
CA VAL A 110 13.28 9.10 10.28
C VAL A 110 12.22 8.46 11.17
N THR A 111 11.64 9.25 12.07
CA THR A 111 10.52 8.82 12.92
C THR A 111 9.20 8.90 12.15
N LEU A 112 8.18 8.16 12.58
CA LEU A 112 6.85 8.16 11.97
C LEU A 112 6.24 9.57 11.98
N GLY A 113 6.37 10.30 13.09
CA GLY A 113 5.87 11.66 13.22
C GLY A 113 6.73 12.72 12.52
N GLY A 114 8.00 12.44 12.34
CA GLY A 114 8.93 13.32 11.63
C GLY A 114 8.96 13.10 10.11
N LEU A 115 8.29 12.07 9.60
CA LEU A 115 8.30 11.73 8.18
C LEU A 115 7.63 12.83 7.34
N ARG A 116 8.33 13.31 6.33
CA ARG A 116 7.87 14.37 5.41
C ARG A 116 7.74 13.84 3.98
N ALA A 117 6.97 14.57 3.17
CA ALA A 117 6.81 14.26 1.74
C ALA A 117 8.17 14.18 1.01
N GLY A 118 9.14 15.04 1.39
CA GLY A 118 10.50 15.02 0.83
C GLY A 118 11.22 13.69 1.07
N ASP A 119 11.13 13.12 2.28
CA ASP A 119 11.77 11.83 2.59
C ASP A 119 11.27 10.69 1.72
N ILE A 120 9.96 10.72 1.42
CA ILE A 120 9.32 9.74 0.55
C ILE A 120 9.76 9.95 -0.91
N GLN A 121 9.87 11.20 -1.35
CA GLN A 121 10.36 11.53 -2.70
C GLN A 121 11.82 11.13 -2.86
N ASP A 122 12.66 11.36 -1.85
CA ASP A 122 14.06 10.92 -1.83
C ASP A 122 14.17 9.39 -1.97
N PHE A 123 13.26 8.65 -1.33
CA PHE A 123 13.21 7.20 -1.49
C PHE A 123 12.90 6.79 -2.93
N TYR A 124 11.96 7.47 -3.61
CA TYR A 124 11.66 7.16 -5.02
C TYR A 124 12.83 7.51 -5.93
N THR A 125 13.49 8.64 -5.69
CA THR A 125 14.69 9.06 -6.43
C THR A 125 15.81 8.04 -6.23
N TYR A 126 16.07 7.61 -5.00
CA TYR A 126 17.04 6.56 -4.69
C TYR A 126 16.73 5.26 -5.43
N CYS A 127 15.45 4.82 -5.43
CA CYS A 127 15.06 3.61 -6.15
C CYS A 127 15.28 3.72 -7.65
N SER A 128 14.97 4.87 -8.24
CA SER A 128 15.09 5.09 -9.68
C SER A 128 16.55 5.28 -10.11
N VAL A 129 17.28 6.16 -9.43
CA VAL A 129 18.63 6.60 -9.85
C VAL A 129 19.70 5.63 -9.37
N GLU A 130 19.71 5.29 -8.07
CA GLU A 130 20.77 4.46 -7.51
C GLU A 130 20.56 2.97 -7.76
N LEU A 131 19.30 2.52 -7.79
CA LEU A 131 18.98 1.09 -7.93
C LEU A 131 18.47 0.71 -9.33
N GLY A 132 18.25 1.67 -10.23
CA GLY A 132 17.75 1.42 -11.58
C GLY A 132 16.35 0.79 -11.62
N ILE A 133 15.53 0.99 -10.56
CA ILE A 133 14.21 0.37 -10.44
C ILE A 133 13.20 1.13 -11.30
N SER A 134 12.41 0.39 -12.10
CA SER A 134 11.38 0.98 -12.96
C SER A 134 10.29 1.70 -12.16
N ASN A 135 9.71 2.75 -12.75
CA ASN A 135 8.59 3.50 -12.16
C ASN A 135 7.42 2.58 -11.78
N ASN A 136 7.11 1.56 -12.59
CA ASN A 136 6.02 0.62 -12.31
C ASN A 136 6.25 -0.20 -11.02
N THR A 137 7.51 -0.45 -10.68
CA THR A 137 7.88 -1.08 -9.40
C THR A 137 7.83 -0.08 -8.25
N ILE A 138 8.30 1.16 -8.46
CA ILE A 138 8.24 2.22 -7.44
C ILE A 138 6.78 2.56 -7.09
N ILE A 139 5.84 2.47 -8.04
CA ILE A 139 4.40 2.60 -7.79
C ILE A 139 3.90 1.56 -6.77
N LYS A 140 4.43 0.33 -6.78
CA LYS A 140 4.09 -0.69 -5.78
C LYS A 140 4.61 -0.30 -4.38
N TYR A 141 5.80 0.28 -4.29
CA TYR A 141 6.35 0.80 -3.04
C TYR A 141 5.53 1.98 -2.52
N HIS A 142 5.16 2.91 -3.42
CA HIS A 142 4.26 4.02 -3.11
C HIS A 142 2.92 3.51 -2.54
N ALA A 143 2.33 2.49 -3.15
CA ALA A 143 1.07 1.92 -2.67
C ALA A 143 1.21 1.32 -1.26
N ASN A 144 2.31 0.62 -0.95
CA ASN A 144 2.55 0.10 0.39
C ASN A 144 2.75 1.22 1.43
N ILE A 145 3.56 2.24 1.12
CA ILE A 145 3.79 3.39 1.99
C ILE A 145 2.47 4.14 2.23
N SER A 146 1.72 4.43 1.17
CA SER A 146 0.45 5.15 1.26
C SER A 146 -0.57 4.39 2.10
N LYS A 147 -0.70 3.07 1.89
CA LYS A 147 -1.61 2.23 2.67
C LYS A 147 -1.21 2.21 4.15
N ALA A 148 0.07 2.00 4.45
CA ALA A 148 0.58 1.99 5.82
C ALA A 148 0.34 3.33 6.53
N LEU A 149 0.59 4.44 5.87
CA LEU A 149 0.39 5.78 6.45
C LEU A 149 -1.09 6.14 6.62
N ASN A 150 -1.96 5.70 5.72
CA ASN A 150 -3.41 5.85 5.89
C ASN A 150 -3.91 5.01 7.08
N ASP A 151 -3.37 3.81 7.26
CA ASP A 151 -3.66 2.99 8.44
C ASP A 151 -3.12 3.63 9.73
N ALA A 152 -1.95 4.29 9.68
CA ALA A 152 -1.42 5.07 10.80
C ALA A 152 -2.36 6.22 11.21
N VAL A 153 -2.95 6.91 10.23
CA VAL A 153 -3.95 7.96 10.50
C VAL A 153 -5.22 7.37 11.10
N ARG A 154 -5.71 6.22 10.59
CA ARG A 154 -6.91 5.55 11.16
C ARG A 154 -6.70 5.06 12.58
N MET A 155 -5.47 4.69 12.94
CA MET A 155 -5.09 4.27 14.29
C MET A 155 -4.66 5.43 15.20
N ASP A 156 -4.91 6.68 14.78
CA ASP A 156 -4.50 7.90 15.49
C ASP A 156 -2.99 8.00 15.83
N LYS A 157 -2.13 7.28 15.11
CA LYS A 157 -0.67 7.31 15.30
C LYS A 157 -0.04 8.56 14.71
N ILE A 158 -0.62 9.10 13.64
CA ILE A 158 -0.27 10.38 13.03
C ILE A 158 -1.54 11.15 12.67
N PRO A 159 -1.53 12.48 12.70
CA PRO A 159 -2.73 13.30 12.44
C PRO A 159 -3.12 13.31 10.96
N MET A 160 -2.14 13.19 10.07
CA MET A 160 -2.34 13.20 8.62
C MET A 160 -1.20 12.44 7.93
N THR A 161 -1.49 11.92 6.74
CA THR A 161 -0.46 11.31 5.90
C THR A 161 0.43 12.37 5.24
N PRO A 162 1.77 12.21 5.24
CA PRO A 162 2.66 13.06 4.46
C PRO A 162 2.61 12.77 2.94
N VAL A 163 1.97 11.68 2.51
CA VAL A 163 1.80 11.36 1.09
C VAL A 163 0.81 12.34 0.47
N LYS A 164 1.28 13.18 -0.45
CA LYS A 164 0.47 14.18 -1.14
C LYS A 164 -0.02 13.65 -2.49
N ARG A 165 -1.16 14.19 -2.93
CA ARG A 165 -1.66 13.95 -4.29
C ARG A 165 -0.60 14.35 -5.32
N GLY A 166 -0.35 13.51 -6.32
CA GLY A 166 0.67 13.76 -7.35
C GLY A 166 2.07 13.24 -7.04
N MET A 167 2.34 12.72 -5.85
CA MET A 167 3.65 12.11 -5.53
C MET A 167 3.84 10.73 -6.17
N ARG A 168 2.76 10.08 -6.60
CA ARG A 168 2.85 8.78 -7.26
C ARG A 168 3.64 8.93 -8.56
N PRO A 169 4.70 8.13 -8.80
CA PRO A 169 5.43 8.13 -10.06
C PRO A 169 4.50 7.88 -11.25
N LYS A 170 4.81 8.48 -12.38
CA LYS A 170 4.07 8.22 -13.62
C LYS A 170 4.35 6.78 -14.07
N MET A 171 3.30 6.08 -14.46
CA MET A 171 3.42 4.74 -15.02
C MET A 171 4.13 4.82 -16.37
N THR A 172 5.09 3.92 -16.57
CA THR A 172 5.71 3.73 -17.87
C THR A 172 4.89 2.69 -18.63
N GLU A 173 4.40 3.07 -19.79
CA GLU A 173 3.72 2.13 -20.67
C GLU A 173 4.70 1.04 -21.12
N HIS A 174 4.23 -0.18 -21.08
CA HIS A 174 4.96 -1.34 -21.59
C HIS A 174 4.11 -1.98 -22.67
N ILE A 175 4.57 -1.88 -23.90
CA ILE A 175 3.97 -2.61 -25.01
C ILE A 175 4.52 -4.04 -24.95
N GLY A 176 3.68 -4.98 -24.55
CA GLY A 176 4.03 -6.40 -24.54
C GLY A 176 4.36 -6.89 -25.95
N LYS A 177 5.42 -7.67 -26.06
CA LYS A 177 5.68 -8.42 -27.29
C LYS A 177 4.77 -9.65 -27.28
N PHE A 178 4.23 -9.99 -28.44
CA PHE A 178 3.41 -11.19 -28.67
C PHE A 178 3.96 -11.96 -29.85
N TYR A 179 3.75 -13.25 -29.82
CA TYR A 179 4.15 -14.13 -30.92
C TYR A 179 3.21 -13.99 -32.11
N THR A 180 3.77 -14.01 -33.31
CA THR A 180 3.00 -14.19 -34.55
C THR A 180 2.52 -15.66 -34.65
N LEU A 181 1.55 -15.92 -35.51
CA LEU A 181 1.05 -17.27 -35.72
C LEU A 181 2.19 -18.25 -36.09
N ALA A 182 3.07 -17.86 -37.00
CA ALA A 182 4.20 -18.68 -37.41
C ALA A 182 5.18 -18.97 -36.27
N GLU A 183 5.38 -18.01 -35.35
CA GLU A 183 6.22 -18.21 -34.16
C GLU A 183 5.54 -19.15 -33.15
N VAL A 184 4.22 -19.08 -33.00
CA VAL A 184 3.45 -20.01 -32.15
C VAL A 184 3.53 -21.43 -32.73
N GLU A 185 3.31 -21.61 -34.03
CA GLU A 185 3.44 -22.92 -34.70
C GLU A 185 4.82 -23.53 -34.52
N LYS A 186 5.87 -22.71 -34.71
CA LYS A 186 7.26 -23.14 -34.48
C LYS A 186 7.50 -23.53 -33.02
N LEU A 187 7.00 -22.74 -32.06
CA LEU A 187 7.10 -23.03 -30.63
C LEU A 187 6.46 -24.38 -30.32
N LEU A 188 5.21 -24.60 -30.77
CA LEU A 188 4.49 -25.85 -30.55
C LEU A 188 5.20 -27.06 -31.16
N ALA A 189 5.77 -26.91 -32.33
CA ALA A 189 6.58 -27.98 -32.96
C ALA A 189 7.83 -28.31 -32.12
N CYS A 190 8.50 -27.30 -31.54
CA CYS A 190 9.69 -27.50 -30.71
C CYS A 190 9.41 -28.18 -29.38
N ILE A 191 8.24 -27.95 -28.77
CA ILE A 191 7.90 -28.47 -27.44
C ILE A 191 7.04 -29.76 -27.50
N LYS A 192 6.85 -30.31 -28.67
CA LYS A 192 6.04 -31.53 -28.87
C LYS A 192 6.63 -32.68 -28.03
N GLY A 193 5.80 -33.27 -27.17
CA GLY A 193 6.21 -34.34 -26.24
C GLY A 193 6.93 -33.87 -24.99
N ASP A 194 7.17 -32.55 -24.84
CA ASP A 194 7.73 -31.97 -23.61
C ASP A 194 6.62 -31.72 -22.58
N GLY A 195 6.99 -31.70 -21.29
CA GLY A 195 6.06 -31.36 -20.20
C GLY A 195 5.45 -29.96 -20.30
N ALA A 196 6.07 -29.06 -21.08
CA ALA A 196 5.54 -27.72 -21.33
C ALA A 196 4.48 -27.67 -22.46
N GLU A 197 4.32 -28.73 -23.25
CA GLU A 197 3.41 -28.75 -24.38
C GLU A 197 1.98 -28.40 -23.95
N PHE A 198 1.43 -29.14 -23.00
CA PHE A 198 0.06 -28.89 -22.49
C PHE A 198 -0.13 -27.47 -21.91
N PRO A 199 0.71 -26.98 -21.00
CA PRO A 199 0.62 -25.61 -20.51
C PRO A 199 0.65 -24.54 -21.60
N VAL A 200 1.51 -24.69 -22.60
CA VAL A 200 1.62 -23.72 -23.70
C VAL A 200 0.40 -23.77 -24.61
N LEU A 201 -0.12 -24.97 -24.93
CA LEU A 201 -1.37 -25.12 -25.67
C LEU A 201 -2.54 -24.42 -24.99
N MET A 202 -2.70 -24.64 -23.67
CA MET A 202 -3.75 -24.02 -22.88
C MET A 202 -3.63 -22.49 -22.83
N ALA A 203 -2.40 -21.97 -22.75
CA ALA A 203 -2.16 -20.54 -22.80
C ALA A 203 -2.43 -19.94 -24.18
N ALA A 204 -1.95 -20.60 -25.25
CA ALA A 204 -2.04 -20.08 -26.62
C ALA A 204 -3.47 -20.10 -27.18
N PHE A 205 -4.22 -21.19 -26.97
CA PHE A 205 -5.54 -21.38 -27.57
C PHE A 205 -6.71 -20.91 -26.68
N TYR A 206 -6.56 -21.03 -25.35
CA TYR A 206 -7.63 -20.68 -24.41
C TYR A 206 -7.33 -19.39 -23.62
N GLY A 207 -6.15 -18.81 -23.76
CA GLY A 207 -5.77 -17.59 -23.05
C GLY A 207 -5.71 -17.73 -21.53
N LEU A 208 -5.54 -18.94 -21.01
CA LEU A 208 -5.53 -19.20 -19.58
C LEU A 208 -4.28 -18.64 -18.93
N ARG A 209 -4.46 -18.08 -17.72
CA ARG A 209 -3.33 -17.63 -16.92
C ARG A 209 -2.54 -18.81 -16.35
N ARG A 210 -1.24 -18.64 -16.13
CA ARG A 210 -0.38 -19.69 -15.58
C ARG A 210 -0.98 -20.37 -14.33
N GLU A 211 -1.53 -19.60 -13.40
CA GLU A 211 -2.14 -20.11 -12.18
C GLU A 211 -3.41 -20.93 -12.42
N GLU A 212 -4.16 -20.63 -13.47
CA GLU A 212 -5.34 -21.34 -13.91
C GLU A 212 -4.95 -22.67 -14.57
N ILE A 213 -3.95 -22.66 -15.43
CA ILE A 213 -3.42 -23.86 -16.09
C ILE A 213 -2.86 -24.84 -15.04
N MET A 214 -2.04 -24.35 -14.10
CA MET A 214 -1.47 -25.17 -13.03
C MET A 214 -2.51 -25.69 -12.04
N GLY A 215 -3.67 -25.04 -11.98
CA GLY A 215 -4.81 -25.43 -11.15
C GLY A 215 -5.85 -26.27 -11.86
N LEU A 216 -5.71 -26.54 -13.16
CA LEU A 216 -6.71 -27.29 -13.93
C LEU A 216 -6.83 -28.72 -13.43
N ARG A 217 -8.07 -29.19 -13.24
CA ARG A 217 -8.41 -30.53 -12.76
C ARG A 217 -9.24 -31.26 -13.80
N TRP A 218 -9.11 -32.58 -13.88
CA TRP A 218 -9.91 -33.41 -14.77
C TRP A 218 -11.42 -33.24 -14.59
N GLN A 219 -11.85 -33.09 -13.33
CA GLN A 219 -13.29 -32.85 -13.03
C GLN A 219 -13.82 -31.50 -13.54
N SER A 220 -12.95 -30.61 -13.97
CA SER A 220 -13.32 -29.29 -14.52
C SER A 220 -13.48 -29.35 -16.07
N ILE A 221 -13.27 -30.49 -16.67
CA ILE A 221 -13.37 -30.71 -18.11
C ILE A 221 -14.61 -31.57 -18.37
N ASP A 222 -15.58 -30.99 -19.08
CA ASP A 222 -16.76 -31.68 -19.56
C ASP A 222 -16.53 -32.00 -21.04
N PHE A 223 -16.30 -33.30 -21.35
CA PHE A 223 -16.04 -33.75 -22.69
C PHE A 223 -17.31 -33.86 -23.53
N ASP A 224 -18.48 -34.08 -22.91
CA ASP A 224 -19.76 -34.16 -23.61
C ASP A 224 -20.23 -32.73 -23.98
N GLY A 225 -20.10 -31.81 -23.07
CA GLY A 225 -20.43 -30.39 -23.28
C GLY A 225 -19.31 -29.59 -23.95
N ASN A 226 -18.14 -30.17 -24.24
CA ASN A 226 -16.95 -29.48 -24.79
C ASN A 226 -16.58 -28.21 -24.03
N THR A 227 -16.63 -28.26 -22.71
CA THR A 227 -16.37 -27.08 -21.86
C THR A 227 -15.29 -27.33 -20.81
N ILE A 228 -14.56 -26.27 -20.48
CA ILE A 228 -13.58 -26.25 -19.40
C ILE A 228 -14.00 -25.16 -18.41
N THR A 229 -14.25 -25.55 -17.16
CA THR A 229 -14.61 -24.62 -16.09
C THR A 229 -13.40 -24.28 -15.24
N ILE A 230 -13.01 -23.02 -15.20
CA ILE A 230 -11.88 -22.55 -14.41
C ILE A 230 -12.36 -22.16 -13.01
N SER A 231 -12.34 -23.10 -12.10
CA SER A 231 -12.76 -22.92 -10.68
C SER A 231 -11.62 -23.00 -9.68
N HIS A 232 -10.43 -23.45 -10.10
CA HIS A 232 -9.30 -23.71 -9.23
C HIS A 232 -8.03 -23.07 -9.79
N THR A 233 -7.20 -22.52 -8.91
CA THR A 233 -5.92 -21.92 -9.27
C THR A 233 -4.82 -22.40 -8.33
N VAL A 234 -3.62 -22.60 -8.88
CA VAL A 234 -2.44 -22.98 -8.11
C VAL A 234 -1.33 -21.98 -8.37
N VAL A 235 -0.81 -21.39 -7.28
CA VAL A 235 0.24 -20.39 -7.36
C VAL A 235 1.40 -20.76 -6.44
N GLN A 236 2.61 -20.58 -6.92
CA GLN A 236 3.83 -20.72 -6.13
C GLN A 236 4.22 -19.36 -5.56
N VAL A 237 4.41 -19.30 -4.25
CA VAL A 237 4.77 -18.07 -3.52
C VAL A 237 6.03 -18.34 -2.72
N ASN A 238 6.96 -17.40 -2.73
CA ASN A 238 8.13 -17.45 -1.87
C ASN A 238 7.90 -16.57 -0.63
N ILE A 239 7.85 -17.19 0.54
CA ILE A 239 7.70 -16.53 1.83
C ILE A 239 8.84 -17.00 2.72
N ASP A 240 9.64 -16.08 3.26
CA ASP A 240 10.80 -16.35 4.12
C ASP A 240 11.84 -17.30 3.49
N GLY A 241 12.05 -17.19 2.17
CA GLY A 241 12.97 -18.06 1.44
C GLY A 241 12.42 -19.46 1.16
N LYS A 242 11.22 -19.79 1.67
CA LYS A 242 10.55 -21.06 1.40
C LYS A 242 9.55 -20.90 0.26
N SER A 243 9.71 -21.73 -0.75
CA SER A 243 8.72 -21.84 -1.82
C SER A 243 7.54 -22.67 -1.32
N THR A 244 6.35 -22.07 -1.37
CA THR A 244 5.09 -22.69 -0.94
C THR A 244 4.11 -22.67 -2.09
N VAL A 245 3.49 -23.81 -2.35
CA VAL A 245 2.40 -23.93 -3.34
C VAL A 245 1.07 -23.68 -2.63
N ILE A 246 0.29 -22.77 -3.16
CA ILE A 246 -1.03 -22.41 -2.63
C ILE A 246 -2.07 -22.72 -3.68
N ALA A 247 -3.01 -23.57 -3.30
CA ALA A 247 -4.17 -23.91 -4.08
C ALA A 247 -5.40 -23.12 -3.60
N LYS A 248 -6.23 -22.64 -4.52
CA LYS A 248 -7.43 -21.85 -4.22
C LYS A 248 -8.58 -22.31 -5.09
N ASP A 249 -9.74 -22.54 -4.48
CA ASP A 249 -10.98 -22.87 -5.16
C ASP A 249 -11.71 -21.60 -5.65
N ARG A 250 -10.97 -20.62 -6.17
CA ARG A 250 -11.50 -19.40 -6.81
C ARG A 250 -10.57 -18.96 -7.92
N ALA A 251 -11.12 -18.81 -9.12
CA ALA A 251 -10.48 -18.03 -10.15
C ALA A 251 -10.51 -16.55 -9.73
N LYS A 252 -9.46 -15.81 -10.05
CA LYS A 252 -9.45 -14.36 -9.85
C LYS A 252 -10.31 -13.74 -10.96
N SER A 253 -11.48 -13.20 -10.60
CA SER A 253 -12.31 -12.39 -11.49
C SER A 253 -11.60 -11.14 -11.99
#